data_03cc904ac679e6c6168fcad80175bf51
#
_entry.id   03cc904ac679e6c6168fcad80175bf51
#
_cell.length_a   1.000
_cell.length_b   1.000
_cell.length_c   1.000
_cell.angle_alpha   90.00
_cell.angle_beta   90.00
_cell.angle_gamma   90.00
#
_symmetry.space_group_name_H-M   'P 1'
#
loop_
_entity.id
_entity.type
_entity.pdbx_description
1 polymer ?
#
loop_
_entity_poly.entity_id
_entity_poly.type
_entity_poly.pdbx_seq_one_letter_code
_entity_poly.pdbx_strand_id
1 'polypeptide(L)'
;MEYAYNKSIFIAQIYGQFINIMMNLIKKRNCNLKKYLSGIVDCSFIVPKSRKKIVKKGINYGFDFDFESALGILIPQMENCIRELAGICGESKYKIGNDFVESANGLEFLLKKGNRLEQTIDEDTYFGLCAVFSSDCGLNYRNEFSHGLIENFNNSTAAYVWWYCLYLITLYSSYSKYINKKRLNNTN
;
A
#
# COMPACT_ATOMS: atom_id res chain seq x y z
N MET A 1 -20.85 -10.27 1.66
CA MET A 1 -19.52 -10.28 1.06
C MET A 1 -19.52 -9.69 -0.37
N GLU A 2 -20.32 -10.20 -1.29
CA GLU A 2 -20.41 -9.69 -2.68
C GLU A 2 -20.72 -8.18 -2.79
N TYR A 3 -21.59 -7.66 -1.95
CA TYR A 3 -21.89 -6.22 -1.91
C TYR A 3 -20.69 -5.36 -1.51
N ALA A 4 -19.90 -5.79 -0.53
CA ALA A 4 -18.70 -5.07 -0.10
C ALA A 4 -17.59 -5.11 -1.18
N TYR A 5 -17.44 -6.24 -1.86
CA TYR A 5 -16.54 -6.42 -2.99
C TYR A 5 -16.86 -5.46 -4.14
N ASN A 6 -18.11 -5.47 -4.62
CA ASN A 6 -18.55 -4.59 -5.70
C ASN A 6 -18.42 -3.11 -5.34
N LYS A 7 -18.68 -2.76 -4.09
CA LYS A 7 -18.48 -1.40 -3.57
C LYS A 7 -17.00 -1.00 -3.57
N SER A 8 -16.10 -1.90 -3.20
CA SER A 8 -14.65 -1.64 -3.20
C SER A 8 -14.10 -1.39 -4.60
N ILE A 9 -14.56 -2.17 -5.61
CA ILE A 9 -14.19 -1.95 -7.01
C ILE A 9 -14.67 -0.58 -7.49
N PHE A 10 -15.93 -0.24 -7.24
CA PHE A 10 -16.52 1.04 -7.65
C PHE A 10 -15.79 2.23 -7.01
N ILE A 11 -15.49 2.13 -5.72
CA ILE A 11 -14.71 3.14 -5.00
C ILE A 11 -13.32 3.28 -5.61
N ALA A 12 -12.61 2.19 -5.86
CA ALA A 12 -11.28 2.21 -6.47
C ALA A 12 -11.28 2.89 -7.84
N GLN A 13 -12.30 2.65 -8.67
CA GLN A 13 -12.45 3.29 -9.97
C GLN A 13 -12.66 4.79 -9.85
N ILE A 14 -13.57 5.24 -8.97
CA ILE A 14 -13.86 6.68 -8.78
C ILE A 14 -12.62 7.39 -8.22
N TYR A 15 -12.04 6.90 -7.13
CA TYR A 15 -10.86 7.54 -6.55
C TYR A 15 -9.67 7.52 -7.50
N GLY A 16 -9.48 6.45 -8.26
CA GLY A 16 -8.43 6.36 -9.26
C GLY A 16 -8.56 7.42 -10.36
N GLN A 17 -9.79 7.75 -10.80
CA GLN A 17 -10.02 8.86 -11.73
C GLN A 17 -9.59 10.21 -11.11
N PHE A 18 -10.00 10.48 -9.87
CA PHE A 18 -9.57 11.69 -9.16
C PHE A 18 -8.05 11.75 -8.99
N ILE A 19 -7.40 10.64 -8.65
CA ILE A 19 -5.95 10.54 -8.52
C ILE A 19 -5.27 10.91 -9.85
N ASN A 20 -5.73 10.37 -10.97
CA ASN A 20 -5.20 10.67 -12.30
C ASN A 20 -5.34 12.17 -12.64
N ILE A 21 -6.49 12.78 -12.35
CA ILE A 21 -6.71 14.22 -12.55
C ILE A 21 -5.74 15.03 -11.67
N MET A 22 -5.66 14.71 -10.39
CA MET A 22 -4.77 15.39 -9.44
C MET A 22 -3.30 15.29 -9.84
N MET A 23 -2.84 14.11 -10.24
CA MET A 23 -1.46 13.90 -10.71
C MET A 23 -1.15 14.72 -11.96
N ASN A 24 -2.08 14.81 -12.93
CA ASN A 24 -1.91 15.66 -14.09
C ASN A 24 -1.79 17.15 -13.71
N LEU A 25 -2.61 17.64 -12.77
CA LEU A 25 -2.54 19.02 -12.29
C LEU A 25 -1.20 19.30 -11.58
N ILE A 26 -0.72 18.37 -10.76
CA ILE A 26 0.56 18.50 -10.06
C ILE A 26 1.73 18.55 -11.05
N LYS A 27 1.72 17.68 -12.07
CA LYS A 27 2.74 17.70 -13.14
C LYS A 27 2.80 19.03 -13.87
N LYS A 28 1.64 19.60 -14.21
CA LYS A 28 1.57 20.92 -14.87
C LYS A 28 2.18 22.05 -14.02
N ARG A 29 2.18 21.93 -12.71
CA ARG A 29 2.74 22.95 -11.80
C ARG A 29 4.26 22.82 -11.57
N ASN A 30 4.94 21.91 -12.26
CA ASN A 30 6.41 21.70 -12.14
C ASN A 30 6.90 21.52 -10.70
N CYS A 31 6.09 20.97 -9.82
CA CYS A 31 6.49 20.68 -8.45
C CYS A 31 7.54 19.56 -8.43
N ASN A 32 8.63 19.74 -7.68
CA ASN A 32 9.66 18.71 -7.49
C ASN A 32 9.17 17.60 -6.53
N LEU A 33 7.98 17.02 -6.86
CA LEU A 33 7.28 16.09 -6.02
C LEU A 33 8.03 14.75 -5.89
N LYS A 34 8.75 14.32 -6.93
CA LYS A 34 9.56 13.08 -6.87
C LYS A 34 10.60 13.09 -5.74
N LYS A 35 11.25 14.23 -5.52
CA LYS A 35 12.21 14.39 -4.41
C LYS A 35 11.49 14.28 -3.07
N TYR A 36 10.32 14.91 -2.95
CA TYR A 36 9.49 14.85 -1.74
C TYR A 36 8.99 13.44 -1.44
N LEU A 37 8.45 12.74 -2.44
CA LEU A 37 8.00 11.34 -2.32
C LEU A 37 9.15 10.41 -1.93
N SER A 38 10.35 10.63 -2.50
CA SER A 38 11.54 9.88 -2.11
C SER A 38 11.88 10.07 -0.63
N GLY A 39 11.75 11.30 -0.10
CA GLY A 39 11.94 11.59 1.32
C GLY A 39 10.93 10.87 2.22
N ILE A 40 9.67 10.76 1.79
CA ILE A 40 8.64 10.01 2.52
C ILE A 40 9.05 8.54 2.66
N VAL A 41 9.50 7.91 1.58
CA VAL A 41 9.97 6.51 1.60
C VAL A 41 11.17 6.35 2.55
N ASP A 42 12.10 7.32 2.58
CA ASP A 42 13.25 7.29 3.50
C ASP A 42 12.83 7.33 4.97
N CYS A 43 11.77 8.06 5.27
CA CYS A 43 11.25 8.25 6.63
C CYS A 43 10.23 7.18 7.04
N SER A 44 9.80 6.30 6.14
CA SER A 44 8.88 5.23 6.46
C SER A 44 9.56 4.10 7.21
N PHE A 45 8.95 3.67 8.33
CA PHE A 45 9.51 2.60 9.17
C PHE A 45 9.00 1.21 8.78
N ILE A 46 7.96 1.10 7.95
CA ILE A 46 7.52 -0.18 7.39
C ILE A 46 8.31 -0.57 6.13
N VAL A 47 9.05 0.37 5.52
CA VAL A 47 9.90 0.06 4.36
C VAL A 47 11.30 -0.32 4.85
N PRO A 48 11.73 -1.59 4.70
CA PRO A 48 13.07 -2.02 5.10
C PRO A 48 14.16 -1.18 4.43
N LYS A 49 15.24 -0.88 5.15
CA LYS A 49 16.34 -0.05 4.63
C LYS A 49 16.89 -0.53 3.29
N SER A 50 17.06 -1.86 3.14
CA SER A 50 17.54 -2.50 1.91
C SER A 50 16.56 -2.37 0.73
N ARG A 51 15.28 -2.09 0.99
CA ARG A 51 14.23 -2.02 -0.03
C ARG A 51 13.84 -0.59 -0.43
N LYS A 52 14.31 0.43 0.28
CA LYS A 52 13.96 1.84 0.01
C LYS A 52 14.23 2.26 -1.43
N LYS A 53 15.36 1.84 -2.00
CA LYS A 53 15.72 2.18 -3.39
C LYS A 53 14.71 1.65 -4.41
N ILE A 54 14.30 0.39 -4.27
CA ILE A 54 13.36 -0.24 -5.21
C ILE A 54 11.94 0.31 -5.03
N VAL A 55 11.51 0.55 -3.78
CA VAL A 55 10.21 1.18 -3.48
C VAL A 55 10.13 2.58 -4.09
N LYS A 56 11.17 3.42 -3.95
CA LYS A 56 11.24 4.74 -4.61
C LYS A 56 11.06 4.64 -6.13
N LYS A 57 11.68 3.62 -6.74
CA LYS A 57 11.55 3.38 -8.18
C LYS A 57 10.09 3.10 -8.56
N GLY A 58 9.41 2.21 -7.82
CA GLY A 58 7.99 1.92 -8.04
C GLY A 58 7.08 3.14 -7.87
N ILE A 59 7.31 3.95 -6.82
CA ILE A 59 6.56 5.20 -6.59
C ILE A 59 6.78 6.17 -7.77
N ASN A 60 8.00 6.32 -8.26
CA ASN A 60 8.31 7.22 -9.37
C ASN A 60 7.69 6.78 -10.69
N TYR A 61 7.65 5.50 -10.99
CA TYR A 61 6.98 4.98 -12.18
C TYR A 61 5.48 5.32 -12.17
N GLY A 62 4.79 5.07 -11.08
CA GLY A 62 3.37 5.40 -10.98
C GLY A 62 3.13 6.91 -11.07
N PHE A 63 4.04 7.75 -10.54
CA PHE A 63 3.97 9.19 -10.72
C PHE A 63 4.12 9.60 -12.19
N ASP A 64 4.83 8.81 -12.98
CA ASP A 64 4.93 8.99 -14.43
C ASP A 64 3.79 8.34 -15.23
N PHE A 65 2.77 7.78 -14.54
CA PHE A 65 1.63 7.02 -15.08
C PHE A 65 1.99 5.65 -15.68
N ASP A 66 3.20 5.17 -15.44
CA ASP A 66 3.61 3.80 -15.76
C ASP A 66 3.20 2.87 -14.60
N PHE A 67 1.90 2.57 -14.52
CA PHE A 67 1.36 1.76 -13.44
C PHE A 67 1.74 0.28 -13.55
N GLU A 68 2.02 -0.23 -14.73
CA GLU A 68 2.50 -1.59 -14.93
C GLU A 68 3.84 -1.80 -14.24
N SER A 69 4.84 -0.98 -14.59
CA SER A 69 6.16 -1.01 -13.93
C SER A 69 6.07 -0.68 -12.44
N ALA A 70 5.21 0.27 -12.08
CA ALA A 70 5.02 0.68 -10.69
C ALA A 70 4.51 -0.47 -9.83
N LEU A 71 3.42 -1.11 -10.23
CA LEU A 71 2.76 -2.17 -9.47
C LEU A 71 3.54 -3.47 -9.53
N GLY A 72 4.24 -3.75 -10.64
CA GLY A 72 5.20 -4.86 -10.74
C GLY A 72 6.27 -4.81 -9.66
N ILE A 73 6.67 -3.62 -9.27
CA ILE A 73 7.61 -3.40 -8.16
C ILE A 73 6.88 -3.34 -6.82
N LEU A 74 5.82 -2.55 -6.71
CA LEU A 74 5.23 -2.21 -5.42
C LEU A 74 4.46 -3.37 -4.79
N ILE A 75 3.75 -4.19 -5.55
CA ILE A 75 2.94 -5.27 -4.98
C ILE A 75 3.79 -6.23 -4.13
N PRO A 76 4.91 -6.79 -4.63
CA PRO A 76 5.77 -7.63 -3.81
C PRO A 76 6.41 -6.88 -2.62
N GLN A 77 6.73 -5.58 -2.80
CA GLN A 77 7.30 -4.78 -1.73
C GLN A 77 6.27 -4.45 -0.65
N MET A 78 5.01 -4.24 -1.00
CA MET A 78 3.94 -4.00 -0.03
C MET A 78 3.66 -5.23 0.84
N GLU A 79 3.72 -6.44 0.28
CA GLU A 79 3.67 -7.65 1.10
C GLU A 79 4.75 -7.65 2.18
N ASN A 80 5.97 -7.26 1.81
CA ASN A 80 7.06 -7.15 2.76
C ASN A 80 6.84 -6.01 3.78
N CYS A 81 6.34 -4.85 3.34
CA CYS A 81 6.01 -3.73 4.24
C CYS A 81 4.91 -4.11 5.26
N ILE A 82 3.88 -4.83 4.82
CA ILE A 82 2.81 -5.32 5.69
C ILE A 82 3.37 -6.33 6.70
N ARG A 83 4.31 -7.20 6.28
CA ARG A 83 5.02 -8.12 7.18
C ARG A 83 5.84 -7.37 8.23
N GLU A 84 6.53 -6.28 7.86
CA GLU A 84 7.22 -5.42 8.82
C GLU A 84 6.25 -4.76 9.80
N LEU A 85 5.13 -4.23 9.30
CA LEU A 85 4.08 -3.65 10.14
C LEU A 85 3.51 -4.69 11.11
N ALA A 86 3.17 -5.88 10.64
CA ALA A 86 2.69 -6.99 11.46
C ALA A 86 3.70 -7.35 12.58
N GLY A 87 4.98 -7.39 12.24
CA GLY A 87 6.05 -7.61 13.23
C GLY A 87 6.12 -6.50 14.28
N ILE A 88 5.90 -5.24 13.91
CA ILE A 88 5.80 -4.11 14.85
C ILE A 88 4.60 -4.27 15.78
N CYS A 89 3.49 -4.82 15.27
CA CYS A 89 2.29 -5.13 16.06
C CYS A 89 2.46 -6.41 16.92
N GLY A 90 3.61 -7.08 16.86
CA GLY A 90 3.90 -8.29 17.63
C GLY A 90 3.41 -9.59 16.97
N GLU A 91 3.05 -9.56 15.68
CA GLU A 91 2.75 -10.76 14.91
C GLU A 91 4.02 -11.44 14.39
N SER A 92 3.98 -12.75 14.21
CA SER A 92 5.13 -13.48 13.66
C SER A 92 5.32 -13.17 12.18
N LYS A 93 6.53 -12.74 11.79
CA LYS A 93 6.90 -12.52 10.40
C LYS A 93 7.18 -13.80 9.64
N TYR A 94 7.57 -14.85 10.36
CA TYR A 94 8.05 -16.12 9.82
C TYR A 94 7.36 -17.28 10.51
N LYS A 95 7.30 -18.40 9.82
CA LYS A 95 6.88 -19.69 10.36
C LYS A 95 7.96 -20.73 10.14
N ILE A 96 8.08 -21.68 11.04
CA ILE A 96 8.93 -22.85 10.90
C ILE A 96 8.04 -23.98 10.39
N GLY A 97 8.38 -24.54 9.24
CA GLY A 97 7.71 -25.70 8.66
C GLY A 97 8.03 -26.99 9.44
N ASN A 98 7.32 -28.08 9.13
CA ASN A 98 7.57 -29.39 9.72
C ASN A 98 8.95 -29.96 9.37
N ASP A 99 9.57 -29.43 8.32
CA ASP A 99 10.93 -29.71 7.86
C ASP A 99 12.00 -28.83 8.53
N PHE A 100 11.62 -28.06 9.55
CA PHE A 100 12.45 -27.08 10.25
C PHE A 100 12.97 -25.94 9.35
N VAL A 101 12.41 -25.75 8.16
CA VAL A 101 12.74 -24.63 7.28
C VAL A 101 11.92 -23.41 7.68
N GLU A 102 12.60 -22.29 7.90
CA GLU A 102 11.97 -21.00 8.15
C GLU A 102 11.47 -20.41 6.82
N SER A 103 10.19 -20.05 6.78
CA SER A 103 9.56 -19.38 5.65
C SER A 103 8.81 -18.14 6.08
N ALA A 104 8.76 -17.11 5.21
CA ALA A 104 8.02 -15.89 5.47
C ALA A 104 6.49 -16.16 5.48
N ASN A 105 5.79 -15.58 6.45
CA ASN A 105 4.33 -15.59 6.44
C ASN A 105 3.81 -14.76 5.27
N GLY A 106 2.90 -15.35 4.47
CA GLY A 106 2.23 -14.66 3.37
C GLY A 106 1.13 -13.71 3.85
N LEU A 107 0.62 -12.89 2.94
CA LEU A 107 -0.42 -11.90 3.24
C LEU A 107 -1.69 -12.51 3.83
N GLU A 108 -2.08 -13.66 3.35
CA GLU A 108 -3.26 -14.38 3.86
C GLU A 108 -3.18 -14.65 5.36
N PHE A 109 -2.00 -15.04 5.86
CA PHE A 109 -1.77 -15.20 7.28
C PHE A 109 -1.74 -13.83 8.00
N LEU A 110 -1.05 -12.84 7.43
CA LEU A 110 -0.86 -11.52 8.04
C LEU A 110 -2.14 -10.70 8.13
N LEU A 111 -3.09 -10.93 7.20
CA LEU A 111 -4.40 -10.26 7.15
C LEU A 111 -5.53 -11.18 7.66
N LYS A 112 -5.19 -12.24 8.39
CA LYS A 112 -6.19 -13.12 9.00
C LYS A 112 -6.94 -12.38 10.11
N LYS A 113 -8.27 -12.50 10.11
CA LYS A 113 -9.13 -11.94 11.16
C LYS A 113 -8.74 -12.50 12.54
N GLY A 114 -8.70 -11.64 13.55
CA GLY A 114 -8.34 -11.98 14.92
C GLY A 114 -6.85 -11.98 15.22
N ASN A 115 -5.99 -11.62 14.24
CA ASN A 115 -4.56 -11.50 14.48
C ASN A 115 -4.18 -10.18 15.20
N ARG A 116 -2.91 -10.07 15.61
CA ARG A 116 -2.41 -8.88 16.33
C ARG A 116 -2.38 -7.61 15.46
N LEU A 117 -2.22 -7.77 14.15
CA LEU A 117 -2.25 -6.62 13.24
C LEU A 117 -3.62 -5.96 13.26
N GLU A 118 -4.72 -6.74 13.10
CA GLU A 118 -6.10 -6.23 13.20
C GLU A 118 -6.37 -5.55 14.54
N GLN A 119 -5.89 -6.14 15.64
CA GLN A 119 -6.12 -5.62 16.99
C GLN A 119 -5.35 -4.34 17.32
N THR A 120 -4.29 -4.04 16.56
CA THR A 120 -3.33 -2.97 16.89
C THR A 120 -3.48 -1.74 16.02
N ILE A 121 -3.78 -1.90 14.73
CA ILE A 121 -3.98 -0.77 13.81
C ILE A 121 -5.46 -0.34 13.82
N ASP A 122 -5.72 0.85 13.32
CA ASP A 122 -7.10 1.33 13.20
C ASP A 122 -7.91 0.51 12.19
N GLU A 123 -9.22 0.39 12.44
CA GLU A 123 -10.14 -0.45 11.68
C GLU A 123 -10.19 -0.06 10.19
N ASP A 124 -10.16 1.24 9.88
CA ASP A 124 -10.22 1.74 8.50
C ASP A 124 -8.97 1.34 7.73
N THR A 125 -7.78 1.43 8.35
CA THR A 125 -6.53 0.99 7.74
C THR A 125 -6.50 -0.52 7.54
N TYR A 126 -6.94 -1.30 8.53
CA TYR A 126 -7.02 -2.76 8.39
C TYR A 126 -8.00 -3.17 7.29
N PHE A 127 -9.20 -2.58 7.28
CA PHE A 127 -10.17 -2.81 6.22
C PHE A 127 -9.60 -2.49 4.83
N GLY A 128 -8.92 -1.35 4.70
CA GLY A 128 -8.29 -0.96 3.44
C GLY A 128 -7.20 -1.92 2.97
N LEU A 129 -6.38 -2.47 3.90
CA LEU A 129 -5.40 -3.51 3.58
C LEU A 129 -6.08 -4.77 3.03
N CYS A 130 -7.14 -5.23 3.69
CA CYS A 130 -7.93 -6.37 3.23
C CYS A 130 -8.60 -6.08 1.88
N ALA A 131 -9.22 -4.91 1.73
CA ALA A 131 -9.94 -4.53 0.52
C ALA A 131 -9.05 -4.44 -0.73
N VAL A 132 -7.78 -4.02 -0.57
CA VAL A 132 -6.86 -3.90 -1.71
C VAL A 132 -6.09 -5.19 -1.99
N PHE A 133 -5.62 -5.88 -0.95
CA PHE A 133 -4.65 -6.96 -1.11
C PHE A 133 -5.19 -8.37 -0.84
N SER A 134 -6.36 -8.52 -0.20
CA SER A 134 -6.96 -9.83 0.13
C SER A 134 -8.12 -10.18 -0.79
N SER A 135 -8.36 -11.50 -0.95
CA SER A 135 -9.49 -12.02 -1.73
C SER A 135 -10.84 -11.87 -1.04
N ASP A 136 -10.85 -11.77 0.29
CA ASP A 136 -12.09 -11.95 1.06
C ASP A 136 -12.98 -10.71 1.08
N CYS A 137 -12.40 -9.52 0.86
CA CYS A 137 -13.11 -8.25 1.08
C CYS A 137 -13.04 -7.26 -0.09
N GLY A 138 -12.30 -7.52 -1.17
CA GLY A 138 -12.10 -6.44 -2.13
C GLY A 138 -11.43 -6.81 -3.45
N LEU A 139 -10.51 -5.96 -3.87
CA LEU A 139 -9.89 -6.00 -5.20
C LEU A 139 -9.05 -7.24 -5.46
N ASN A 140 -8.60 -7.94 -4.41
CA ASN A 140 -7.70 -9.09 -4.52
C ASN A 140 -6.46 -8.82 -5.41
N TYR A 141 -6.05 -7.57 -5.47
CA TYR A 141 -5.11 -7.08 -6.49
C TYR A 141 -3.76 -7.79 -6.45
N ARG A 142 -3.31 -8.22 -5.26
CA ARG A 142 -2.07 -8.98 -5.12
C ARG A 142 -2.16 -10.35 -5.80
N ASN A 143 -3.26 -11.08 -5.65
CA ASN A 143 -3.43 -12.39 -6.29
C ASN A 143 -3.64 -12.25 -7.79
N GLU A 144 -4.52 -11.35 -8.22
CA GLU A 144 -4.76 -11.05 -9.63
C GLU A 144 -3.46 -10.70 -10.34
N PHE A 145 -2.63 -9.85 -9.70
CA PHE A 145 -1.32 -9.48 -10.22
C PHE A 145 -0.37 -10.68 -10.29
N SER A 146 -0.26 -11.45 -9.21
CA SER A 146 0.69 -12.57 -9.10
C SER A 146 0.39 -13.72 -10.06
N HIS A 147 -0.88 -13.87 -10.44
CA HIS A 147 -1.35 -14.89 -11.39
C HIS A 147 -1.43 -14.37 -12.82
N GLY A 148 -1.04 -13.10 -13.08
CA GLY A 148 -1.07 -12.52 -14.42
C GLY A 148 -2.47 -12.29 -14.97
N LEU A 149 -3.48 -12.11 -14.10
CA LEU A 149 -4.89 -11.96 -14.49
C LEU A 149 -5.26 -10.50 -14.79
N ILE A 150 -4.36 -9.55 -14.52
CA ILE A 150 -4.61 -8.13 -14.80
C ILE A 150 -4.22 -7.83 -16.25
N GLU A 151 -5.21 -7.63 -17.09
CA GLU A 151 -5.02 -7.35 -18.51
C GLU A 151 -4.69 -5.89 -18.83
N ASN A 152 -5.12 -4.95 -17.97
CA ASN A 152 -4.96 -3.52 -18.23
C ASN A 152 -4.53 -2.77 -16.99
N PHE A 153 -3.31 -2.23 -17.02
CA PHE A 153 -2.71 -1.42 -15.95
C PHE A 153 -2.94 0.09 -16.12
N ASN A 154 -3.41 0.54 -17.27
CA ASN A 154 -3.66 1.97 -17.51
C ASN A 154 -5.09 2.39 -17.12
N ASN A 155 -5.64 1.78 -16.10
CA ASN A 155 -6.98 2.05 -15.61
C ASN A 155 -6.96 2.81 -14.26
N SER A 156 -8.12 3.30 -13.89
CA SER A 156 -8.31 4.01 -12.62
C SER A 156 -8.01 3.13 -11.40
N THR A 157 -8.29 1.84 -11.48
CA THR A 157 -8.00 0.90 -10.39
C THR A 157 -6.51 0.78 -10.13
N ALA A 158 -5.67 0.69 -11.17
CA ALA A 158 -4.22 0.65 -11.04
C ALA A 158 -3.68 1.95 -10.38
N ALA A 159 -4.20 3.11 -10.79
CA ALA A 159 -3.88 4.40 -10.18
C ALA A 159 -4.24 4.43 -8.69
N TYR A 160 -5.41 3.91 -8.32
CA TYR A 160 -5.84 3.81 -6.94
C TYR A 160 -4.93 2.89 -6.11
N VAL A 161 -4.58 1.70 -6.62
CA VAL A 161 -3.72 0.76 -5.91
C VAL A 161 -2.32 1.33 -5.72
N TRP A 162 -1.75 1.98 -6.74
CA TRP A 162 -0.48 2.69 -6.61
C TRP A 162 -0.55 3.78 -5.54
N TRP A 163 -1.59 4.61 -5.56
CA TRP A 163 -1.80 5.65 -4.56
C TRP A 163 -1.97 5.06 -3.16
N TYR A 164 -2.68 3.94 -3.04
CA TYR A 164 -2.87 3.27 -1.75
C TYR A 164 -1.54 2.74 -1.17
N CYS A 165 -0.65 2.22 -2.02
CA CYS A 165 0.72 1.88 -1.60
C CYS A 165 1.47 3.12 -1.05
N LEU A 166 1.41 4.24 -1.77
CA LEU A 166 2.00 5.50 -1.33
C LEU A 166 1.37 6.01 -0.02
N TYR A 167 0.06 5.92 0.10
CA TYR A 167 -0.68 6.28 1.31
C TYR A 167 -0.19 5.48 2.53
N LEU A 168 -0.09 4.17 2.45
CA LEU A 168 0.42 3.32 3.53
C LEU A 168 1.86 3.67 3.92
N ILE A 169 2.74 3.86 2.93
CA ILE A 169 4.14 4.26 3.17
C ILE A 169 4.18 5.61 3.90
N THR A 170 3.30 6.54 3.55
CA THR A 170 3.20 7.87 4.17
C THR A 170 2.63 7.78 5.59
N LEU A 171 1.55 7.02 5.78
CA LEU A 171 0.89 6.82 7.07
C LEU A 171 1.89 6.30 8.12
N TYR A 172 2.73 5.36 7.74
CA TYR A 172 3.74 4.75 8.59
C TYR A 172 5.13 5.39 8.41
N SER A 173 5.17 6.72 8.25
CA SER A 173 6.40 7.52 8.20
C SER A 173 6.44 8.53 9.34
N SER A 174 7.62 9.07 9.65
CA SER A 174 7.75 10.17 10.61
C SER A 174 7.02 11.45 10.17
N TYR A 175 6.72 11.61 8.89
CA TYR A 175 5.91 12.71 8.37
C TYR A 175 4.46 12.68 8.87
N SER A 176 3.87 11.51 9.11
CA SER A 176 2.51 11.40 9.64
C SER A 176 2.38 12.04 11.02
N LYS A 177 3.39 11.86 11.89
CA LYS A 177 3.45 12.50 13.20
C LYS A 177 3.49 14.03 13.10
N TYR A 178 4.22 14.55 12.13
CA TYR A 178 4.31 16.00 11.89
C TYR A 178 3.00 16.60 11.39
N ILE A 179 2.32 15.94 10.46
CA ILE A 179 1.03 16.38 9.92
C ILE A 179 -0.04 16.36 11.01
N ASN A 180 -0.12 15.32 11.82
CA ASN A 180 -1.09 15.20 12.90
C ASN A 180 -0.84 16.26 13.99
N LYS A 181 0.41 16.53 14.36
CA LYS A 181 0.76 17.59 15.30
C LYS A 181 0.35 18.99 14.80
N LYS A 182 0.51 19.25 13.50
CA LYS A 182 0.14 20.53 12.89
C LYS A 182 -1.39 20.71 12.79
N ARG A 183 -2.15 19.63 12.57
CA ARG A 183 -3.62 19.66 12.59
C ARG A 183 -4.15 19.99 13.98
N LEU A 184 -3.64 19.35 15.03
CA LEU A 184 -4.05 19.61 16.43
C LEU A 184 -3.74 21.04 16.88
N ASN A 185 -2.66 21.66 16.40
CA ASN A 185 -2.30 23.04 16.75
C ASN A 185 -3.12 24.09 15.97
N ASN A 186 -3.77 23.72 14.87
CA ASN A 186 -4.61 24.64 14.07
C ASN A 186 -6.11 24.54 14.44
N THR A 187 -6.49 23.65 15.34
CA THR A 187 -7.87 23.47 15.85
C THR A 187 -8.08 24.06 17.23
N ASN A 188 -7.05 24.69 17.81
CA ASN A 188 -7.08 25.52 19.02
C ASN A 188 -6.85 26.99 18.62
#